data_d9990e6ff9c19d2ee6fd69838b493ba7
#
_entry.id   d9990e6ff9c19d2ee6fd69838b493ba7
#
_cell.length_a   1.000
_cell.length_b   1.000
_cell.length_c   1.000
_cell.angle_alpha   90.00
_cell.angle_beta   90.00
_cell.angle_gamma   90.00
#
_symmetry.space_group_name_H-M   'P 1'
#
loop_
_entity.id
_entity.type
_entity.pdbx_description
1 polymer ?
#
loop_
_entity_poly.entity_id
_entity_poly.type
_entity_poly.pdbx_seq_one_letter_code
_entity_poly.pdbx_strand_id
1 'polypeptide(L)' 'MNQDQMEGKWKQLKGSFKEKWGKFTDDDITRMNGNREQIIGALQEKYGQTKEQAQKEFDAWYSGHQRENVRTGGGRA' A
#
# COMPACT_ATOMS: atom_id res chain seq x y z
N MET A 1 -3.17 2.01 11.84
CA MET A 1 -2.34 2.53 10.76
C MET A 1 -2.21 4.03 10.88
N ASN A 2 -1.02 4.52 10.81
CA ASN A 2 -0.76 5.94 10.99
C ASN A 2 -0.48 6.59 9.63
N GLN A 3 -1.26 7.61 9.30
CA GLN A 3 -1.13 8.28 8.01
C GLN A 3 0.26 8.91 7.84
N ASP A 4 0.76 9.52 8.88
CA ASP A 4 2.08 10.15 8.82
C ASP A 4 3.17 9.12 8.54
N GLN A 5 3.08 7.98 9.19
CA GLN A 5 4.06 6.93 8.97
C GLN A 5 4.01 6.42 7.55
N MET A 6 2.81 6.24 7.04
CA MET A 6 2.68 5.74 5.68
C MET A 6 3.23 6.73 4.67
N GLU A 7 2.94 7.99 4.87
CA GLU A 7 3.47 9.01 3.97
C GLU A 7 5.00 9.04 4.02
N GLY A 8 5.55 8.93 5.20
CA GLY A 8 6.99 8.93 5.36
C GLY A 8 7.65 7.73 4.72
N LYS A 9 6.96 6.63 4.63
CA LYS A 9 7.51 5.43 4.04
C LYS A 9 7.11 5.23 2.59
N TRP A 10 6.31 6.12 2.06
CA TRP A 10 5.74 5.89 0.74
C TRP A 10 6.78 5.69 -0.33
N LYS A 11 7.84 6.45 -0.26
CA LYS A 11 8.90 6.31 -1.24
C LYS A 11 9.44 4.88 -1.28
N GLN A 12 9.56 4.27 -0.11
CA GLN A 12 10.04 2.89 -0.02
C GLN A 12 8.97 1.90 -0.44
N LEU A 13 7.72 2.24 -0.22
CA LEU A 13 6.63 1.32 -0.50
C LEU A 13 6.19 1.31 -1.95
N LYS A 14 6.57 2.33 -2.71
CA LYS A 14 6.06 2.48 -4.07
C LYS A 14 6.33 1.25 -4.94
N GLY A 15 7.52 0.70 -4.84
CA GLY A 15 7.86 -0.46 -5.65
C GLY A 15 6.99 -1.67 -5.35
N SER A 16 6.81 -1.93 -4.06
CA SER A 16 5.96 -3.05 -3.65
C SER A 16 4.51 -2.81 -4.02
N PHE A 17 4.09 -1.55 -3.92
CA PHE A 17 2.72 -1.23 -4.30
C PHE A 17 2.48 -1.54 -5.76
N LYS A 18 3.41 -1.15 -6.60
CA LYS A 18 3.28 -1.40 -8.03
C LYS A 18 3.31 -2.89 -8.36
N GLU A 19 4.07 -3.64 -7.59
CA GLU A 19 4.10 -5.09 -7.79
C GLU A 19 2.74 -5.72 -7.52
N LYS A 20 2.10 -5.27 -6.47
CA LYS A 20 0.81 -5.82 -6.13
C LYS A 20 -0.30 -5.31 -7.04
N TRP A 21 -0.27 -4.04 -7.35
CA TRP A 21 -1.31 -3.42 -8.17
C TRP A 21 -0.69 -2.83 -9.42
N GLY A 22 -0.46 -3.68 -10.39
CA GLY A 22 0.28 -3.30 -11.58
C GLY A 22 -0.46 -2.39 -12.55
N LYS A 23 -1.74 -2.16 -12.31
CA LYS A 23 -2.49 -1.29 -13.20
C LYS A 23 -2.18 0.19 -12.99
N PHE A 24 -1.50 0.53 -11.91
CA PHE A 24 -1.14 1.92 -11.66
C PHE A 24 0.18 2.25 -12.32
N THR A 25 0.29 3.48 -12.81
CA THR A 25 1.58 3.97 -13.31
C THR A 25 2.38 4.51 -12.15
N ASP A 26 3.67 4.70 -12.39
CA ASP A 26 4.52 5.31 -11.37
C ASP A 26 4.00 6.68 -10.96
N ASP A 27 3.50 7.41 -11.93
CA ASP A 27 2.95 8.73 -11.68
C ASP A 27 1.74 8.68 -10.76
N ASP A 28 0.86 7.72 -11.03
CA ASP A 28 -0.30 7.53 -10.18
C ASP A 28 0.10 7.26 -8.75
N ILE A 29 1.07 6.38 -8.58
CA ILE A 29 1.49 5.98 -7.25
C ILE A 29 2.15 7.14 -6.52
N THR A 30 2.96 7.89 -7.23
CA THR A 30 3.61 9.05 -6.63
C THR A 30 2.57 10.08 -6.19
N ARG A 31 1.54 10.26 -6.98
CA ARG A 31 0.52 11.24 -6.65
C ARG A 31 -0.29 10.87 -5.44
N MET A 32 -0.49 9.58 -5.21
CA MET A 32 -1.21 9.12 -4.02
C MET A 32 -0.47 9.47 -2.75
N ASN A 33 0.85 9.53 -2.83
CA ASN A 33 1.71 10.00 -1.75
C ASN A 33 1.43 9.35 -0.39
N GLY A 34 1.03 8.10 -0.42
CA GLY A 34 0.77 7.39 0.83
C GLY A 34 -0.53 7.76 1.51
N ASN A 35 -1.41 8.46 0.82
CA ASN A 35 -2.68 8.84 1.39
C ASN A 35 -3.65 7.68 1.27
N ARG A 36 -4.05 7.13 2.42
CA ARG A 36 -4.87 5.93 2.43
C ARG A 36 -6.19 6.12 1.71
N GLU A 37 -6.83 7.23 1.92
CA GLU A 37 -8.12 7.48 1.28
C GLU A 37 -8.01 7.55 -0.22
N GLN A 38 -6.97 8.21 -0.70
CA GLN A 38 -6.76 8.29 -2.14
C GLN A 38 -6.45 6.93 -2.72
N ILE A 39 -5.67 6.14 -2.01
CA ILE A 39 -5.33 4.80 -2.46
C ILE A 39 -6.57 3.93 -2.55
N ILE A 40 -7.40 3.97 -1.51
CA ILE A 40 -8.62 3.18 -1.50
C ILE A 40 -9.52 3.59 -2.67
N GLY A 41 -9.69 4.89 -2.88
CA GLY A 41 -10.50 5.36 -3.98
C GLY A 41 -9.96 4.94 -5.33
N ALA A 42 -8.65 4.98 -5.46
CA ALA A 42 -8.04 4.58 -6.72
C ALA A 42 -8.20 3.08 -6.97
N LEU A 43 -8.12 2.28 -5.92
CA LEU A 43 -8.34 0.85 -6.06
C LEU A 43 -9.77 0.56 -6.51
N GLN A 44 -10.71 1.29 -5.96
CA GLN A 44 -12.09 1.13 -6.39
C GLN A 44 -12.25 1.45 -7.86
N GLU A 45 -11.59 2.50 -8.31
CA GLU A 45 -11.70 2.91 -9.70
C GLU A 45 -11.00 1.96 -10.65
N LYS A 46 -9.77 1.63 -10.35
CA LYS A 46 -8.98 0.86 -11.30
C LYS A 46 -9.33 -0.62 -11.31
N TYR A 47 -9.74 -1.14 -10.19
CA TYR A 47 -10.00 -2.57 -10.08
C TYR A 47 -11.47 -2.90 -9.88
N GLY A 48 -12.33 -1.90 -9.86
CA GLY A 48 -13.76 -2.14 -9.71
C GLY A 48 -14.14 -2.76 -8.38
N GLN A 49 -13.37 -2.48 -7.35
CA GLN A 49 -13.63 -3.07 -6.06
C GLN A 49 -14.58 -2.22 -5.24
N THR A 50 -15.27 -2.85 -4.31
CA THR A 50 -16.00 -2.08 -3.32
C THR A 50 -15.01 -1.44 -2.36
N LYS A 51 -15.50 -0.44 -1.64
CA LYS A 51 -14.65 0.22 -0.67
C LYS A 51 -14.15 -0.77 0.37
N GLU A 52 -15.02 -1.66 0.81
CA GLU A 52 -14.63 -2.67 1.78
C GLU A 52 -13.53 -3.57 1.29
N GLN A 53 -13.66 -4.02 0.06
CA GLN A 53 -12.65 -4.89 -0.52
C GLN A 53 -11.32 -4.17 -0.66
N ALA A 54 -11.38 -2.94 -1.13
CA ALA A 54 -10.16 -2.16 -1.31
C ALA A 54 -9.48 -1.93 0.03
N GLN A 55 -10.25 -1.63 1.05
CA GLN A 55 -9.68 -1.42 2.38
C GLN A 55 -9.03 -2.68 2.90
N LYS A 56 -9.69 -3.80 2.74
CA LYS A 56 -9.15 -5.07 3.22
C LYS A 56 -7.85 -5.41 2.52
N GLU A 57 -7.84 -5.28 1.23
CA GLU A 57 -6.64 -5.62 0.47
C GLU A 57 -5.48 -4.70 0.81
N PHE A 58 -5.77 -3.42 0.91
CA PHE A 58 -4.71 -2.48 1.22
C PHE A 58 -4.17 -2.71 2.62
N ASP A 59 -5.06 -2.90 3.58
CA ASP A 59 -4.63 -3.10 4.96
C ASP A 59 -3.81 -4.39 5.11
N ALA A 60 -4.22 -5.43 4.43
CA ALA A 60 -3.48 -6.69 4.47
C ALA A 60 -2.10 -6.52 3.87
N TRP A 61 -2.01 -5.81 2.77
CA TRP A 61 -0.73 -5.57 2.14
C TRP A 61 0.19 -4.76 3.05
N TYR A 62 -0.34 -3.70 3.63
CA TYR A 62 0.46 -2.84 4.49
C TYR A 62 0.92 -3.58 5.74
N SER A 63 0.03 -4.35 6.33
CA SER A 63 0.38 -5.13 7.51
C SER A 63 1.46 -6.16 7.19
N GLY A 64 1.36 -6.74 6.02
CA GLY A 64 2.37 -7.69 5.60
C GLY A 64 3.75 -7.08 5.52
N HIS A 65 3.81 -5.85 5.03
CA HIS A 65 5.09 -5.19 4.95
C HIS A 65 5.67 -4.88 6.31
N GLN A 66 4.83 -4.45 7.24
CA GLN A 66 5.31 -4.20 8.58
C GLN A 66 5.80 -5.46 9.25
N ARG A 67 5.05 -6.53 9.04
CA ARG A 67 5.44 -7.81 9.61
C ARG A 67 6.72 -8.31 9.02
N GLU A 68 6.88 -8.10 7.74
CA GLU A 68 8.08 -8.48 7.06
C GLU A 68 9.30 -7.82 7.66
N ASN A 69 9.19 -6.54 7.93
CA ASN A 69 10.29 -5.82 8.55
C ASN A 69 10.67 -6.44 9.88
N VAL A 70 9.67 -6.73 10.67
CA VAL A 70 9.92 -7.33 11.97
C VAL A 70 10.60 -8.67 11.82
N ARG A 71 10.08 -9.46 10.92
CA ARG A 71 10.64 -10.76 10.72
C ARG A 71 12.04 -10.73 10.22
N THR A 72 12.33 -9.84 9.34
CA THR A 72 13.66 -9.72 8.82
C THR A 72 14.62 -9.47 9.95
N GLY A 73 14.20 -8.65 10.86
CA GLY A 73 15.04 -8.41 11.98
C GLY A 73 15.24 -9.64 12.80
N GLY A 74 14.21 -10.46 12.91
CA GLY A 74 14.43 -11.52 13.76
C GLY A 74 14.39 -12.78 13.22
N GLY A 75 13.88 -12.91 12.36
CA GLY A 75 13.76 -13.96 12.15
C GLY A 75 13.85 -14.84 11.50
N ARG A 76 14.04 -14.75 10.85
CA ARG A 76 14.01 -15.56 10.08
C ARG A 76 14.82 -16.44 10.30
N ALA A 77 15.13 -16.50 10.74
CA ALA A 77 16.02 -17.47 10.95
C ALA A 77 15.88 -18.61 10.37
#